data_8ebc96773e77e2615053954dd0457b8e
#
_entry.id   8ebc96773e77e2615053954dd0457b8e
#
_cell.length_a   1.000
_cell.length_b   1.000
_cell.length_c   1.000
_cell.angle_alpha   90.00
_cell.angle_beta   90.00
_cell.angle_gamma   90.00
#
_symmetry.space_group_name_H-M   'P 1'
#
loop_
_entity.id
_entity.type
_entity.pdbx_description
1 polymer ?
#
loop_
_entity_poly.entity_id
_entity_poly.type
_entity_poly.pdbx_seq_one_letter_code
_entity_poly.pdbx_strand_id
1 'polypeptide(L)'
;EKDKKISIDQGAYVSNEETEPRILITKSDGSYLYLTTDLATVLNRINNEEFDKTIYVVDKRQKLHFIQLFSSLKFFQFKDKDYEHVDFGTVNDKKGNPFKTRDGGTKKLIDLFDETRDYISKINKNLDIESIEILSNTVLTFSDLITNRRTDYKFDLEKFTNVSGKTGLY
;
A
#
# COMPACT_ATOMS: atom_id res chain seq x y z
N GLU A 1 -14.93 -2.34 -39.01
CA GLU A 1 -14.23 -1.14 -38.49
C GLU A 1 -14.78 -0.87 -37.09
N LYS A 2 -14.44 -1.76 -36.17
CA LYS A 2 -14.84 -1.62 -34.77
C LYS A 2 -13.87 -0.68 -34.07
N ASP A 3 -14.42 0.43 -33.61
CA ASP A 3 -13.97 1.34 -32.59
C ASP A 3 -12.48 1.25 -32.22
N LYS A 4 -11.68 2.06 -32.89
CA LYS A 4 -10.31 2.29 -32.46
C LYS A 4 -10.37 3.07 -31.15
N LYS A 5 -10.47 2.36 -30.02
CA LYS A 5 -10.38 2.95 -28.68
C LYS A 5 -9.01 3.56 -28.40
N ILE A 6 -8.03 3.28 -29.24
CA ILE A 6 -6.65 3.72 -29.10
C ILE A 6 -6.23 4.45 -30.37
N SER A 7 -5.56 5.58 -30.22
CA SER A 7 -4.95 6.39 -31.28
C SER A 7 -3.46 6.61 -30.97
N ILE A 8 -2.73 7.09 -31.98
CA ILE A 8 -1.34 7.52 -31.80
C ILE A 8 -1.33 9.03 -31.70
N ASP A 9 -0.73 9.56 -30.65
CA ASP A 9 -0.53 10.99 -30.42
C ASP A 9 0.95 11.23 -30.08
N GLN A 10 1.64 12.03 -30.88
CA GLN A 10 3.07 12.31 -30.75
C GLN A 10 3.95 11.07 -30.55
N GLY A 11 3.60 9.97 -31.23
CA GLY A 11 4.31 8.68 -31.14
C GLY A 11 3.89 7.79 -29.96
N ALA A 12 3.08 8.26 -29.04
CA ALA A 12 2.53 7.50 -27.92
C ALA A 12 1.17 6.86 -28.28
N TYR A 13 0.90 5.67 -27.77
CA TYR A 13 -0.45 5.10 -27.83
C TYR A 13 -1.29 5.66 -26.68
N VAL A 14 -2.40 6.26 -27.02
CA VAL A 14 -3.34 6.89 -26.08
C VAL A 14 -4.77 6.43 -26.33
N SER A 15 -5.63 6.47 -25.32
CA SER A 15 -7.06 6.30 -25.53
C SER A 15 -7.60 7.41 -26.45
N ASN A 16 -8.70 7.14 -27.15
CA ASN A 16 -9.40 8.18 -27.89
C ASN A 16 -9.99 9.25 -26.93
N GLU A 17 -10.66 10.27 -27.47
CA GLU A 17 -11.13 11.44 -26.73
C GLU A 17 -12.31 11.18 -25.76
N GLU A 18 -12.82 9.95 -25.70
CA GLU A 18 -13.93 9.59 -24.80
C GLU A 18 -13.53 9.43 -23.33
N THR A 19 -12.24 9.56 -23.01
CA THR A 19 -11.75 9.48 -21.61
C THR A 19 -11.09 10.78 -21.19
N GLU A 20 -11.47 11.30 -20.02
CA GLU A 20 -10.76 12.37 -19.36
C GLU A 20 -10.34 11.97 -17.93
N PRO A 21 -9.03 12.03 -17.61
CA PRO A 21 -7.91 12.29 -18.54
C PRO A 21 -7.70 11.14 -19.53
N ARG A 22 -7.13 11.43 -20.71
CA ARG A 22 -6.76 10.40 -21.69
C ARG A 22 -5.82 9.38 -21.07
N ILE A 23 -6.04 8.10 -21.38
CA ILE A 23 -5.26 7.00 -20.87
C ILE A 23 -4.01 6.85 -21.75
N LEU A 24 -2.84 7.07 -21.18
CA LEU A 24 -1.56 6.84 -21.85
C LEU A 24 -1.19 5.37 -21.75
N ILE A 25 -1.09 4.67 -22.87
CA ILE A 25 -0.77 3.23 -22.94
C ILE A 25 0.73 3.00 -23.09
N THR A 26 1.38 3.73 -24.00
CA THR A 26 2.84 3.71 -24.13
C THR A 26 3.36 5.13 -24.21
N LYS A 27 4.64 5.31 -23.89
CA LYS A 27 5.33 6.55 -24.18
C LYS A 27 5.68 6.65 -25.67
N SER A 28 6.16 7.81 -26.11
CA SER A 28 6.58 8.04 -27.50
C SER A 28 7.78 7.17 -27.93
N ASP A 29 8.60 6.71 -26.99
CA ASP A 29 9.70 5.78 -27.22
C ASP A 29 9.27 4.31 -27.24
N GLY A 30 7.97 4.03 -27.11
CA GLY A 30 7.39 2.69 -27.08
C GLY A 30 7.45 2.00 -25.72
N SER A 31 8.06 2.62 -24.71
CA SER A 31 8.14 2.03 -23.37
C SER A 31 6.79 2.03 -22.67
N TYR A 32 6.56 1.01 -21.81
CA TYR A 32 5.33 0.87 -21.04
C TYR A 32 5.36 1.72 -19.75
N LEU A 33 4.18 2.10 -19.31
CA LEU A 33 3.96 2.73 -18.01
C LEU A 33 3.51 1.69 -16.97
N TYR A 34 3.57 2.05 -15.70
CA TYR A 34 3.01 1.21 -14.63
C TYR A 34 1.52 0.91 -14.86
N LEU A 35 0.75 1.88 -15.32
CA LEU A 35 -0.66 1.68 -15.66
C LEU A 35 -0.83 0.56 -16.71
N THR A 36 0.00 0.53 -17.73
CA THR A 36 -0.07 -0.49 -18.79
C THR A 36 0.28 -1.88 -18.28
N THR A 37 1.29 -1.98 -17.44
CA THR A 37 1.68 -3.27 -16.82
C THR A 37 0.61 -3.77 -15.86
N ASP A 38 -0.05 -2.87 -15.11
CA ASP A 38 -1.16 -3.23 -14.24
C ASP A 38 -2.40 -3.67 -15.04
N LEU A 39 -2.72 -2.99 -16.14
CA LEU A 39 -3.78 -3.43 -17.05
C LEU A 39 -3.50 -4.83 -17.63
N ALA A 40 -2.26 -5.08 -18.04
CA ALA A 40 -1.85 -6.39 -18.53
C ALA A 40 -1.95 -7.46 -17.43
N THR A 41 -1.60 -7.12 -16.20
CA THR A 41 -1.75 -8.02 -15.04
C THR A 41 -3.21 -8.36 -14.78
N VAL A 42 -4.10 -7.36 -14.82
CA VAL A 42 -5.54 -7.59 -14.66
C VAL A 42 -6.08 -8.49 -15.76
N LEU A 43 -5.69 -8.23 -17.02
CA LEU A 43 -6.11 -9.05 -18.16
C LEU A 43 -5.63 -10.50 -18.02
N ASN A 44 -4.39 -10.69 -17.59
CA ASN A 44 -3.85 -12.02 -17.34
C ASN A 44 -4.64 -12.76 -16.25
N ARG A 45 -4.99 -12.09 -15.16
CA ARG A 45 -5.82 -12.68 -14.10
C ARG A 45 -7.21 -13.05 -14.59
N ILE A 46 -7.89 -12.17 -15.32
CA ILE A 46 -9.22 -12.45 -15.88
C ILE A 46 -9.20 -13.70 -16.75
N ASN A 47 -8.13 -13.91 -17.51
CA ASN A 47 -8.02 -15.04 -18.44
C ASN A 47 -7.58 -16.36 -17.79
N ASN A 48 -6.88 -16.30 -16.65
CA ASN A 48 -6.21 -17.47 -16.08
C ASN A 48 -6.58 -17.79 -14.64
N GLU A 49 -7.35 -16.91 -13.96
CA GLU A 49 -7.69 -17.07 -12.56
C GLU A 49 -9.21 -16.92 -12.35
N GLU A 50 -9.76 -17.71 -11.44
CA GLU A 50 -11.14 -17.53 -10.96
C GLU A 50 -11.13 -16.62 -9.73
N PHE A 51 -11.75 -15.46 -9.84
CA PHE A 51 -11.93 -14.52 -8.72
C PHE A 51 -13.16 -13.63 -8.95
N ASP A 52 -13.76 -13.17 -7.89
CA ASP A 52 -14.87 -12.21 -7.95
C ASP A 52 -14.39 -10.77 -7.74
N LYS A 53 -13.35 -10.60 -6.91
CA LYS A 53 -12.86 -9.30 -6.49
C LYS A 53 -11.35 -9.27 -6.36
N THR A 54 -10.73 -8.17 -6.81
CA THR A 54 -9.32 -7.87 -6.56
C THR A 54 -9.19 -6.68 -5.61
N ILE A 55 -8.47 -6.86 -4.51
CA ILE A 55 -8.21 -5.81 -3.53
C ILE A 55 -6.73 -5.41 -3.63
N TYR A 56 -6.50 -4.11 -3.87
CA TYR A 56 -5.16 -3.50 -3.88
C TYR A 56 -4.92 -2.80 -2.55
N VAL A 57 -4.11 -3.42 -1.68
CA VAL A 57 -3.72 -2.84 -0.39
C VAL A 57 -2.46 -2.03 -0.60
N VAL A 58 -2.58 -0.73 -0.81
CA VAL A 58 -1.48 0.14 -1.22
C VAL A 58 -1.61 1.52 -0.57
N ASP A 59 -0.46 2.17 -0.35
CA ASP A 59 -0.37 3.52 0.23
C ASP A 59 -1.32 4.52 -0.45
N LYS A 60 -1.99 5.35 0.35
CA LYS A 60 -2.95 6.37 -0.10
C LYS A 60 -2.37 7.35 -1.14
N ARG A 61 -1.05 7.53 -1.18
CA ARG A 61 -0.38 8.40 -2.16
C ARG A 61 -0.52 7.88 -3.59
N GLN A 62 -0.84 6.60 -3.77
CA GLN A 62 -1.10 6.00 -5.08
C GLN A 62 -2.58 6.04 -5.50
N LYS A 63 -3.44 6.73 -4.75
CA LYS A 63 -4.89 6.80 -5.01
C LYS A 63 -5.21 7.20 -6.46
N LEU A 64 -4.50 8.20 -7.00
CA LEU A 64 -4.73 8.66 -8.37
C LEU A 64 -4.44 7.57 -9.40
N HIS A 65 -3.38 6.80 -9.20
CA HIS A 65 -3.05 5.66 -10.06
C HIS A 65 -4.19 4.62 -10.11
N PHE A 66 -4.76 4.26 -8.95
CA PHE A 66 -5.87 3.30 -8.90
C PHE A 66 -7.17 3.87 -9.49
N ILE A 67 -7.44 5.16 -9.33
CA ILE A 67 -8.57 5.81 -10.01
C ILE A 67 -8.39 5.68 -11.54
N GLN A 68 -7.20 5.94 -12.06
CA GLN A 68 -6.89 5.81 -13.48
C GLN A 68 -6.97 4.36 -13.95
N LEU A 69 -6.42 3.41 -13.17
CA LEU A 69 -6.50 1.98 -13.49
C LEU A 69 -7.96 1.52 -13.60
N PHE A 70 -8.78 1.80 -12.61
CA PHE A 70 -10.18 1.36 -12.60
C PHE A 70 -11.02 2.05 -13.70
N SER A 71 -10.72 3.31 -14.01
CA SER A 71 -11.33 3.99 -15.14
C SER A 71 -10.93 3.35 -16.47
N SER A 72 -9.67 2.96 -16.59
CA SER A 72 -9.15 2.26 -17.77
C SER A 72 -9.81 0.88 -17.96
N LEU A 73 -10.00 0.13 -16.87
CA LEU A 73 -10.70 -1.17 -16.92
C LEU A 73 -12.14 -1.01 -17.41
N LYS A 74 -12.85 0.03 -17.00
CA LYS A 74 -14.20 0.35 -17.49
C LYS A 74 -14.18 0.71 -18.97
N PHE A 75 -13.24 1.54 -19.39
CA PHE A 75 -13.10 1.97 -20.79
C PHE A 75 -12.83 0.79 -21.73
N PHE A 76 -11.95 -0.13 -21.33
CA PHE A 76 -11.64 -1.34 -22.08
C PHE A 76 -12.67 -2.47 -21.89
N GLN A 77 -13.75 -2.22 -21.13
CA GLN A 77 -14.84 -3.16 -20.87
C GLN A 77 -14.45 -4.43 -20.08
N PHE A 78 -13.43 -4.37 -19.25
CA PHE A 78 -13.10 -5.42 -18.27
C PHE A 78 -14.02 -5.33 -17.05
N LYS A 79 -15.35 -5.52 -17.29
CA LYS A 79 -16.41 -5.12 -16.32
C LYS A 79 -16.84 -6.21 -15.34
N ASP A 80 -16.47 -7.45 -15.60
CA ASP A 80 -17.09 -8.58 -14.91
C ASP A 80 -16.52 -8.88 -13.52
N LYS A 81 -15.64 -8.02 -13.02
CA LYS A 81 -14.96 -8.20 -11.73
C LYS A 81 -14.95 -6.91 -10.93
N ASP A 82 -14.95 -7.08 -9.61
CA ASP A 82 -14.83 -5.98 -8.66
C ASP A 82 -13.37 -5.63 -8.38
N TYR A 83 -13.08 -4.32 -8.31
CA TYR A 83 -11.74 -3.80 -8.00
C TYR A 83 -11.84 -2.76 -6.90
N GLU A 84 -11.03 -2.91 -5.86
CA GLU A 84 -11.01 -1.98 -4.73
C GLU A 84 -9.57 -1.58 -4.36
N HIS A 85 -9.35 -0.29 -4.12
CA HIS A 85 -8.13 0.21 -3.49
C HIS A 85 -8.39 0.43 -2.00
N VAL A 86 -7.82 -0.45 -1.18
CA VAL A 86 -7.78 -0.31 0.27
C VAL A 86 -6.53 0.47 0.64
N ASP A 87 -6.70 1.78 0.74
CA ASP A 87 -5.61 2.71 1.01
C ASP A 87 -5.23 2.78 2.49
N PHE A 88 -3.93 3.01 2.77
CA PHE A 88 -3.42 3.21 4.12
C PHE A 88 -2.44 4.39 4.18
N GLY A 89 -2.27 4.93 5.40
CA GLY A 89 -1.35 6.01 5.69
C GLY A 89 0.08 5.52 5.91
N THR A 90 1.01 6.45 6.08
CA THR A 90 2.42 6.15 6.35
C THR A 90 2.69 6.02 7.84
N VAL A 91 3.59 5.10 8.19
CA VAL A 91 4.22 5.06 9.50
C VAL A 91 5.44 5.98 9.47
N ASN A 92 5.48 6.92 10.38
CA ASN A 92 6.51 7.95 10.45
C ASN A 92 7.38 7.76 11.70
N ASP A 93 8.59 8.31 11.68
CA ASP A 93 9.46 8.40 12.85
C ASP A 93 8.89 9.35 13.94
N LYS A 94 9.51 9.41 15.11
CA LYS A 94 9.12 10.34 16.20
C LYS A 94 9.08 11.80 15.75
N LYS A 95 9.90 12.19 14.76
CA LYS A 95 9.95 13.55 14.21
C LYS A 95 8.83 13.81 13.19
N GLY A 96 8.12 12.77 12.75
CA GLY A 96 7.04 12.84 11.78
C GLY A 96 7.50 12.71 10.32
N ASN A 97 8.74 12.26 10.09
CA ASN A 97 9.20 11.97 8.75
C ASN A 97 8.89 10.52 8.38
N PRO A 98 8.48 10.24 7.14
CA PRO A 98 8.37 8.87 6.67
C PRO A 98 9.70 8.15 6.82
N PHE A 99 9.69 6.90 7.24
CA PHE A 99 10.87 6.06 7.20
C PHE A 99 11.34 5.96 5.74
N LYS A 100 12.48 6.60 5.40
CA LYS A 100 12.98 6.74 4.02
C LYS A 100 13.92 5.61 3.64
N THR A 101 13.81 5.17 2.37
CA THR A 101 14.68 4.15 1.76
C THR A 101 16.02 4.68 1.22
N ARG A 102 16.20 6.00 1.09
CA ARG A 102 17.30 6.59 0.28
C ARG A 102 18.66 6.67 0.93
N ASP A 103 18.77 6.54 2.25
CA ASP A 103 20.04 6.71 2.96
C ASP A 103 20.49 5.43 3.70
N GLY A 104 20.12 4.26 3.19
CA GLY A 104 20.49 2.99 3.81
C GLY A 104 19.81 2.71 5.16
N GLY A 105 18.86 3.55 5.57
CA GLY A 105 18.25 3.58 6.88
C GLY A 105 16.73 3.35 6.91
N THR A 106 16.16 2.63 5.94
CA THR A 106 14.75 2.23 6.08
C THR A 106 14.66 1.18 7.17
N LYS A 107 14.00 1.55 8.25
CA LYS A 107 13.66 0.62 9.31
C LYS A 107 12.71 -0.42 8.77
N LYS A 108 13.13 -1.67 8.72
CA LYS A 108 12.28 -2.79 8.32
C LYS A 108 11.30 -3.09 9.45
N LEU A 109 10.18 -3.72 9.12
CA LEU A 109 9.21 -4.16 10.14
C LEU A 109 9.87 -5.07 11.18
N ILE A 110 10.78 -5.93 10.74
CA ILE A 110 11.53 -6.81 11.67
C ILE A 110 12.40 -6.01 12.65
N ASP A 111 13.00 -4.91 12.22
CA ASP A 111 13.80 -4.04 13.09
C ASP A 111 12.93 -3.40 14.19
N LEU A 112 11.69 -3.02 13.85
CA LEU A 112 10.71 -2.50 14.83
C LEU A 112 10.30 -3.59 15.83
N PHE A 113 10.19 -4.82 15.35
CA PHE A 113 9.89 -5.97 16.21
C PHE A 113 11.02 -6.22 17.20
N ASP A 114 12.26 -6.30 16.72
CA ASP A 114 13.44 -6.51 17.54
C ASP A 114 13.63 -5.39 18.58
N GLU A 115 13.47 -4.13 18.19
CA GLU A 115 13.51 -3.00 19.13
C GLU A 115 12.41 -3.08 20.19
N THR A 116 11.21 -3.51 19.83
CA THR A 116 10.11 -3.67 20.77
C THR A 116 10.43 -4.79 21.78
N ARG A 117 10.96 -5.91 21.33
CA ARG A 117 11.43 -7.01 22.19
C ARG A 117 12.50 -6.54 23.16
N ASP A 118 13.52 -5.87 22.64
CA ASP A 118 14.61 -5.33 23.46
C ASP A 118 14.10 -4.32 24.50
N TYR A 119 13.14 -3.50 24.13
CA TYR A 119 12.55 -2.52 25.03
C TYR A 119 11.74 -3.21 26.13
N ILE A 120 10.88 -4.16 25.80
CA ILE A 120 10.06 -4.91 26.76
C ILE A 120 10.93 -5.70 27.72
N SER A 121 11.98 -6.36 27.25
CA SER A 121 12.92 -7.10 28.08
C SER A 121 13.68 -6.21 29.08
N LYS A 122 13.94 -4.95 28.73
CA LYS A 122 14.59 -3.97 29.60
C LYS A 122 13.68 -3.44 30.71
N ILE A 123 12.39 -3.20 30.39
CA ILE A 123 11.43 -2.66 31.37
C ILE A 123 10.93 -3.73 32.33
N ASN A 124 10.97 -5.01 31.95
CA ASN A 124 10.62 -6.11 32.85
C ASN A 124 11.55 -7.33 32.65
N LYS A 125 12.55 -7.41 33.50
CA LYS A 125 13.60 -8.45 33.46
C LYS A 125 13.13 -9.85 33.88
N ASN A 126 11.92 -9.98 34.41
CA ASN A 126 11.38 -11.24 34.90
C ASN A 126 10.51 -11.97 33.88
N LEU A 127 10.33 -11.42 32.69
CA LEU A 127 9.56 -12.06 31.62
C LEU A 127 10.43 -13.16 30.95
N ASP A 128 9.78 -14.28 30.65
CA ASP A 128 10.35 -15.29 29.77
C ASP A 128 10.30 -14.84 28.30
N ILE A 129 11.00 -15.54 27.43
CA ILE A 129 11.13 -15.20 26.02
C ILE A 129 9.77 -15.24 25.33
N GLU A 130 8.93 -16.22 25.62
CA GLU A 130 7.60 -16.38 25.03
C GLU A 130 6.70 -15.19 25.37
N SER A 131 6.68 -14.78 26.64
CA SER A 131 5.95 -13.59 27.09
C SER A 131 6.43 -12.32 26.42
N ILE A 132 7.74 -12.15 26.24
CA ILE A 132 8.31 -10.99 25.51
C ILE A 132 7.84 -10.97 24.06
N GLU A 133 7.82 -12.10 23.38
CA GLU A 133 7.36 -12.19 22.00
C GLU A 133 5.86 -11.88 21.87
N ILE A 134 5.02 -12.44 22.74
CA ILE A 134 3.59 -12.17 22.77
C ILE A 134 3.32 -10.68 23.00
N LEU A 135 3.97 -10.07 23.99
CA LEU A 135 3.79 -8.65 24.31
C LEU A 135 4.29 -7.76 23.18
N SER A 136 5.40 -8.11 22.53
CA SER A 136 5.94 -7.36 21.40
C SER A 136 4.98 -7.35 20.20
N ASN A 137 4.45 -8.52 19.86
CA ASN A 137 3.41 -8.65 18.85
C ASN A 137 2.16 -7.84 19.20
N THR A 138 1.72 -7.92 20.45
CA THR A 138 0.56 -7.19 20.93
C THR A 138 0.75 -5.69 20.82
N VAL A 139 1.89 -5.16 21.24
CA VAL A 139 2.21 -3.73 21.14
C VAL A 139 2.19 -3.24 19.70
N LEU A 140 2.86 -3.95 18.80
CA LEU A 140 2.93 -3.57 17.39
C LEU A 140 1.55 -3.64 16.73
N THR A 141 0.86 -4.74 16.90
CA THR A 141 -0.49 -4.95 16.31
C THR A 141 -1.48 -3.92 16.84
N PHE A 142 -1.51 -3.70 18.15
CA PHE A 142 -2.40 -2.71 18.75
C PHE A 142 -2.09 -1.29 18.28
N SER A 143 -0.81 -0.94 18.19
CA SER A 143 -0.37 0.39 17.73
C SER A 143 -0.82 0.69 16.30
N ASP A 144 -0.82 -0.32 15.45
CA ASP A 144 -1.29 -0.21 14.07
C ASP A 144 -2.83 -0.14 14.00
N LEU A 145 -3.51 -1.02 14.71
CA LEU A 145 -4.98 -1.13 14.66
C LEU A 145 -5.72 -0.01 15.38
N ILE A 146 -5.15 0.63 16.40
CA ILE A 146 -5.81 1.72 17.14
C ILE A 146 -5.94 2.99 16.30
N THR A 147 -5.08 3.16 15.32
CA THR A 147 -5.09 4.32 14.44
C THR A 147 -5.96 4.03 13.22
N ASN A 148 -6.74 5.02 12.77
CA ASN A 148 -7.46 4.87 11.51
C ASN A 148 -6.44 4.61 10.39
N ARG A 149 -6.64 3.55 9.62
CA ARG A 149 -5.70 3.09 8.59
C ARG A 149 -5.27 4.16 7.58
N ARG A 150 -6.12 5.17 7.33
CA ARG A 150 -5.81 6.27 6.40
C ARG A 150 -5.00 7.40 7.02
N THR A 151 -4.79 7.36 8.33
CA THR A 151 -4.06 8.40 9.05
C THR A 151 -2.58 8.05 9.10
N ASP A 152 -1.72 9.02 8.75
CA ASP A 152 -0.29 8.90 9.01
C ASP A 152 -0.05 8.97 10.52
N TYR A 153 0.70 8.05 11.08
CA TYR A 153 0.99 8.07 12.50
C TYR A 153 2.49 8.01 12.80
N LYS A 154 2.87 8.54 13.96
CA LYS A 154 4.24 8.50 14.44
C LYS A 154 4.43 7.25 15.28
N PHE A 155 5.39 6.42 14.89
CA PHE A 155 5.78 5.27 15.71
C PHE A 155 6.59 5.77 16.91
N ASP A 156 6.05 5.59 18.09
CA ASP A 156 6.66 5.95 19.37
C ASP A 156 6.57 4.78 20.35
N LEU A 157 7.67 4.05 20.47
CA LEU A 157 7.73 2.84 21.28
C LEU A 157 7.41 3.11 22.75
N GLU A 158 7.91 4.19 23.33
CA GLU A 158 7.64 4.57 24.74
C GLU A 158 6.14 4.80 24.98
N LYS A 159 5.47 5.45 24.01
CA LYS A 159 4.04 5.67 24.09
C LYS A 159 3.25 4.37 23.97
N PHE A 160 3.65 3.49 23.03
CA PHE A 160 2.91 2.26 22.75
C PHE A 160 3.14 1.15 23.78
N THR A 161 4.25 1.20 24.51
CA THR A 161 4.58 0.27 25.61
C THR A 161 4.24 0.82 27.01
N ASN A 162 3.56 1.95 27.09
CA ASN A 162 3.11 2.48 28.38
C ASN A 162 2.06 1.53 28.97
N VAL A 163 2.21 1.18 30.24
CA VAL A 163 1.27 0.30 30.97
C VAL A 163 0.01 1.03 31.45
N SER A 164 -0.13 2.30 31.17
CA SER A 164 -1.31 3.10 31.49
C SER A 164 -1.91 3.72 30.23
N GLY A 165 -3.24 3.72 30.15
CA GLY A 165 -3.96 4.26 29.00
C GLY A 165 -4.24 3.24 27.90
N LYS A 166 -4.64 3.72 26.71
CA LYS A 166 -4.97 2.85 25.56
C LYS A 166 -3.68 2.46 24.82
N THR A 167 -3.02 1.42 25.30
CA THR A 167 -1.76 0.90 24.73
C THR A 167 -1.83 -0.61 24.56
N GLY A 168 -0.84 -1.19 23.85
CA GLY A 168 -0.77 -2.65 23.66
C GLY A 168 -0.40 -3.44 24.91
N LEU A 169 0.10 -2.79 25.97
CA LEU A 169 0.41 -3.43 27.26
C LEU A 169 -0.67 -3.25 28.32
N TYR A 170 -1.63 -2.42 28.11
CA TYR A 170 -2.80 -2.22 28.98
C TYR A 170 -3.93 -3.16 28.48
#